data_df740d30741201b965e8c978efcde2a0
#
_entry.id   df740d30741201b965e8c978efcde2a0
#
_cell.length_a   1.000
_cell.length_b   1.000
_cell.length_c   1.000
_cell.angle_alpha   90.00
_cell.angle_beta   90.00
_cell.angle_gamma   90.00
#
_symmetry.space_group_name_H-M   'P 1'
#
loop_
_entity.id
_entity.type
_entity.pdbx_description
1 polymer ?
#
loop_
_entity_poly.entity_id
_entity_poly.type
_entity_poly.pdbx_seq_one_letter_code
_entity_poly.pdbx_strand_id
1 'polypeptide(L)'
;YNFPYHYVRQWRYRIHGKKTFHTKKRFSFCCTLLTNEFLQKADFQMLDPTKNWYDVTISHWSIRLGLRNLLMLGNPVLHFPHASRPWKRLKYTNPLLYYWRKITQRLDKI
;
A
#
# COMPACT_ATOMS: atom_id res chain seq x y z
N TYR A 1 9.45 3.32 0.51
CA TYR A 1 9.10 3.24 -0.91
C TYR A 1 10.27 3.77 -1.73
N ASN A 2 10.97 2.89 -2.45
CA ASN A 2 11.92 3.29 -3.45
C ASN A 2 11.14 3.70 -4.70
N PHE A 3 10.99 5.00 -4.91
CA PHE A 3 10.27 5.61 -6.00
C PHE A 3 10.61 4.99 -7.39
N PRO A 4 11.90 4.80 -7.78
CA PRO A 4 12.22 4.20 -9.07
C PRO A 4 11.74 2.76 -9.18
N TYR A 5 11.87 1.99 -8.12
CA TYR A 5 11.48 0.57 -8.10
C TYR A 5 9.99 0.36 -8.34
N HIS A 6 9.15 1.24 -7.78
CA HIS A 6 7.70 1.15 -7.95
C HIS A 6 7.28 1.36 -9.41
N TYR A 7 7.85 2.36 -10.08
CA TYR A 7 7.57 2.64 -11.48
C TYR A 7 8.10 1.56 -12.43
N VAL A 8 9.34 1.11 -12.24
CA VAL A 8 9.92 0.01 -13.02
C VAL A 8 9.07 -1.26 -12.87
N ARG A 9 8.58 -1.54 -11.69
CA ARG A 9 7.72 -2.68 -11.43
C ARG A 9 6.36 -2.55 -12.12
N GLN A 10 5.70 -1.39 -12.07
CA GLN A 10 4.46 -1.14 -12.77
C GLN A 10 4.65 -1.26 -14.29
N TRP A 11 5.74 -0.71 -14.81
CA TRP A 11 6.08 -0.79 -16.22
C TRP A 11 6.28 -2.24 -16.68
N ARG A 12 7.03 -3.04 -15.93
CA ARG A 12 7.22 -4.48 -16.21
C ARG A 12 5.89 -5.21 -16.25
N TYR A 13 4.97 -4.92 -15.34
CA TYR A 13 3.65 -5.53 -15.33
C TYR A 13 2.82 -5.16 -16.57
N ARG A 14 2.90 -3.92 -17.01
CA ARG A 14 2.21 -3.47 -18.25
C ARG A 14 2.73 -4.18 -19.48
N ILE A 15 4.04 -4.36 -19.61
CA ILE A 15 4.67 -5.02 -20.78
C ILE A 15 4.26 -6.50 -20.88
N HIS A 16 4.17 -7.19 -19.76
CA HIS A 16 3.84 -8.62 -19.77
C HIS A 16 2.36 -8.93 -20.07
N GLY A 17 1.51 -7.92 -20.29
CA GLY A 17 0.11 -8.10 -20.66
C GLY A 17 -0.76 -8.82 -19.63
N LYS A 18 -0.20 -9.23 -18.50
CA LYS A 18 -0.95 -9.88 -17.42
C LYS A 18 -1.81 -8.86 -16.68
N LYS A 19 -3.09 -9.15 -16.54
CA LYS A 19 -4.04 -8.27 -15.85
C LYS A 19 -4.13 -8.52 -14.34
N THR A 20 -3.70 -9.70 -13.89
CA THR A 20 -3.78 -10.11 -12.49
C THR A 20 -2.49 -10.78 -12.04
N PHE A 21 -1.97 -10.40 -10.89
CA PHE A 21 -0.74 -10.93 -10.31
C PHE A 21 -0.96 -11.37 -8.87
N HIS A 22 -0.43 -12.54 -8.55
CA HIS A 22 -0.23 -12.96 -7.17
C HIS A 22 1.01 -12.29 -6.59
N THR A 23 0.93 -11.76 -5.39
CA THR A 23 2.06 -11.15 -4.69
C THR A 23 2.02 -11.42 -3.19
N LYS A 24 3.19 -11.61 -2.60
CA LYS A 24 3.39 -11.66 -1.15
C LYS A 24 3.71 -10.28 -0.56
N LYS A 25 3.66 -9.23 -1.38
CA LYS A 25 3.94 -7.87 -0.92
C LYS A 25 2.67 -7.21 -0.39
N ARG A 26 2.87 -6.22 0.47
CA ARG A 26 1.80 -5.39 0.99
C ARG A 26 1.11 -4.58 -0.11
N PHE A 27 -0.15 -4.34 0.06
CA PHE A 27 -0.92 -3.40 -0.73
C PHE A 27 -1.22 -2.13 0.05
N SER A 28 -1.37 -1.02 -0.67
CA SER A 28 -1.99 0.19 -0.14
C SER A 28 -3.50 0.09 -0.32
N PHE A 29 -4.27 0.55 0.66
CA PHE A 29 -5.73 0.52 0.63
C PHE A 29 -6.33 1.69 -0.15
N CYS A 30 -5.83 1.96 -1.36
CA CYS A 30 -6.47 2.93 -2.24
C CYS A 30 -7.80 2.39 -2.79
N CYS A 31 -7.78 1.12 -3.21
CA CYS A 31 -8.96 0.36 -3.59
C CYS A 31 -8.63 -1.13 -3.38
N THR A 32 -9.27 -1.75 -2.41
CA THR A 32 -8.99 -3.13 -2.02
C THR A 32 -10.30 -3.85 -1.76
N LEU A 33 -10.45 -5.02 -2.37
CA LEU A 33 -11.52 -5.95 -2.07
C LEU A 33 -11.00 -7.03 -1.12
N LEU A 34 -11.72 -7.26 -0.06
CA LEU A 34 -11.49 -8.34 0.89
C LEU A 34 -12.49 -9.45 0.60
N THR A 35 -12.00 -10.69 0.51
CA THR A 35 -12.87 -11.84 0.33
C THR A 35 -13.61 -12.17 1.62
N ASN A 36 -14.79 -12.79 1.51
CA ASN A 36 -15.53 -13.26 2.67
C ASN A 36 -14.71 -14.24 3.50
N GLU A 37 -13.96 -15.13 2.87
CA GLU A 37 -13.05 -16.05 3.55
C GLU A 37 -12.03 -15.32 4.44
N PHE A 38 -11.44 -14.23 3.93
CA PHE A 38 -10.52 -13.41 4.72
C PHE A 38 -11.24 -12.74 5.89
N LEU A 39 -12.43 -12.18 5.65
CA LEU A 39 -13.21 -11.48 6.69
C LEU A 39 -13.62 -12.42 7.83
N GLN A 40 -13.90 -13.68 7.52
CA GLN A 40 -14.24 -14.69 8.54
C GLN A 40 -13.03 -15.18 9.34
N LYS A 41 -11.84 -15.22 8.72
CA LYS A 41 -10.63 -15.72 9.37
C LYS A 41 -9.82 -14.63 10.09
N ALA A 42 -9.97 -13.39 9.73
CA ALA A 42 -9.22 -12.28 10.30
C ALA A 42 -9.87 -11.74 11.57
N ASP A 43 -9.12 -11.67 12.64
CA ASP A 43 -9.56 -11.03 13.87
C ASP A 43 -9.23 -9.54 13.87
N PHE A 44 -10.18 -8.72 13.44
CA PHE A 44 -10.01 -7.28 13.36
C PHE A 44 -9.90 -6.59 14.73
N GLN A 45 -10.28 -7.24 15.82
CA GLN A 45 -10.10 -6.72 17.17
C GLN A 45 -8.61 -6.67 17.56
N MET A 46 -7.77 -7.47 16.90
CA MET A 46 -6.32 -7.45 17.06
C MET A 46 -5.64 -6.24 16.38
N LEU A 47 -6.37 -5.40 15.67
CA LEU A 47 -5.81 -4.17 15.10
C LEU A 47 -5.51 -3.17 16.20
N ASP A 48 -4.25 -2.70 16.25
CA ASP A 48 -3.82 -1.68 17.19
C ASP A 48 -4.39 -0.31 16.78
N PRO A 49 -5.30 0.30 17.56
CA PRO A 49 -5.95 1.57 17.21
C PRO A 49 -4.97 2.74 17.19
N THR A 50 -3.79 2.60 17.78
CA THR A 50 -2.74 3.64 17.77
C THR A 50 -1.91 3.66 16.50
N LYS A 51 -2.01 2.62 15.67
CA LYS A 51 -1.25 2.47 14.43
C LYS A 51 -2.11 2.77 13.21
N ASN A 52 -1.49 3.39 12.21
CA ASN A 52 -2.14 3.78 10.95
C ASN A 52 -1.73 2.90 9.75
N TRP A 53 -1.20 1.71 10.02
CA TRP A 53 -0.63 0.81 9.01
C TRP A 53 -1.49 -0.44 8.79
N TYR A 54 -2.81 -0.25 8.80
CA TYR A 54 -3.75 -1.35 8.62
C TYR A 54 -3.59 -2.07 7.28
N ASP A 55 -3.24 -1.34 6.23
CA ASP A 55 -2.94 -1.90 4.91
C ASP A 55 -1.78 -2.90 4.95
N VAL A 56 -0.73 -2.60 5.72
CA VAL A 56 0.41 -3.49 5.92
C VAL A 56 -0.02 -4.73 6.73
N THR A 57 -0.69 -4.51 7.85
CA THR A 57 -1.12 -5.57 8.76
C THR A 57 -2.05 -6.54 8.06
N ILE A 58 -3.09 -6.04 7.39
CA ILE A 58 -4.08 -6.86 6.68
C ILE A 58 -3.43 -7.62 5.51
N SER A 59 -2.51 -7.00 4.78
CA SER A 59 -1.77 -7.69 3.71
C SER A 59 -0.93 -8.85 4.24
N HIS A 60 -0.32 -8.71 5.41
CA HIS A 60 0.46 -9.76 6.04
C HIS A 60 -0.44 -10.85 6.64
N TRP A 61 -1.57 -10.50 7.23
CA TRP A 61 -2.53 -11.48 7.74
C TRP A 61 -3.05 -12.38 6.63
N SER A 62 -3.41 -11.81 5.50
CA SER A 62 -3.83 -12.59 4.34
C SER A 62 -2.82 -13.69 4.00
N ILE A 63 -1.54 -13.34 3.96
CA ILE A 63 -0.47 -14.30 3.67
C ILE A 63 -0.32 -15.34 4.78
N ARG A 64 -0.38 -14.94 6.05
CA ARG A 64 -0.30 -15.84 7.20
C ARG A 64 -1.46 -16.83 7.28
N LEU A 65 -2.64 -16.40 6.83
CA LEU A 65 -3.82 -17.24 6.71
C LEU A 65 -3.81 -18.17 5.48
N GLY A 66 -2.71 -18.19 4.72
CA GLY A 66 -2.58 -19.00 3.50
C GLY A 66 -3.34 -18.47 2.30
N LEU A 67 -3.86 -17.23 2.38
CA LEU A 67 -4.59 -16.59 1.30
C LEU A 67 -3.67 -15.87 0.32
N ARG A 68 -4.21 -15.46 -0.82
CA ARG A 68 -3.44 -14.81 -1.88
C ARG A 68 -3.79 -13.33 -1.99
N ASN A 69 -2.76 -12.49 -2.03
CA ASN A 69 -2.91 -11.09 -2.39
C ASN A 69 -2.80 -10.95 -3.91
N LEU A 70 -3.86 -10.48 -4.54
CA LEU A 70 -3.94 -10.31 -5.99
C LEU A 70 -3.90 -8.82 -6.35
N LEU A 71 -3.01 -8.46 -7.25
CA LEU A 71 -2.96 -7.13 -7.87
C LEU A 71 -3.65 -7.20 -9.23
N MET A 72 -4.76 -6.48 -9.38
CA MET A 72 -5.54 -6.41 -10.61
C MET A 72 -5.18 -5.14 -11.38
N LEU A 73 -4.45 -5.27 -12.48
CA LEU A 73 -4.08 -4.14 -13.34
C LEU A 73 -5.11 -3.84 -14.43
N GLY A 74 -6.00 -4.80 -14.70
CA GLY A 74 -7.04 -4.65 -15.70
C GLY A 74 -8.16 -3.67 -15.32
N ASN A 75 -8.29 -3.36 -14.03
CA ASN A 75 -9.31 -2.47 -13.49
C ASN A 75 -8.66 -1.28 -12.78
N PRO A 76 -8.13 -0.30 -13.53
CA PRO A 76 -7.49 0.86 -12.93
C PRO A 76 -8.52 1.71 -12.18
N VAL A 77 -8.12 2.19 -11.02
CA VAL A 77 -8.91 3.10 -10.19
C VAL A 77 -8.19 4.44 -10.14
N LEU A 78 -8.92 5.51 -10.42
CA LEU A 78 -8.41 6.85 -10.28
C LEU A 78 -8.38 7.23 -8.80
N HIS A 79 -7.17 7.45 -8.29
CA HIS A 79 -6.95 7.86 -6.92
C HIS A 79 -6.46 9.31 -6.89
N PHE A 80 -7.31 10.21 -6.40
CA PHE A 80 -6.91 11.61 -6.22
C PHE A 80 -5.91 11.75 -5.07
N PRO A 81 -4.79 12.46 -5.29
CA PRO A 81 -3.83 12.71 -4.23
C PRO A 81 -4.50 13.40 -3.05
N HIS A 82 -4.42 12.80 -1.88
CA HIS A 82 -4.84 13.39 -0.64
C HIS A 82 -3.73 13.25 0.41
N ALA A 83 -3.70 14.14 1.36
CA ALA A 83 -2.75 14.09 2.44
C ALA A 83 -3.50 13.76 3.74
N SER A 84 -3.40 12.51 4.16
CA SER A 84 -3.88 12.09 5.49
C SER A 84 -3.14 12.79 6.63
N ARG A 85 -1.98 13.35 6.35
CA ARG A 85 -1.14 14.08 7.30
C ARG A 85 -0.61 15.36 6.67
N PRO A 86 -0.61 16.51 7.38
CA PRO A 86 -0.21 17.81 6.83
C PRO A 86 1.19 17.80 6.20
N TRP A 87 2.16 17.13 6.82
CA TRP A 87 3.52 17.07 6.32
C TRP A 87 3.65 16.29 4.99
N LYS A 88 2.73 15.39 4.67
CA LYS A 88 2.71 14.66 3.40
C LYS A 88 2.35 15.54 2.21
N ARG A 89 1.69 16.67 2.43
CA ARG A 89 1.42 17.66 1.38
C ARG A 89 2.70 18.22 0.78
N LEU A 90 3.76 18.32 1.56
CA LEU A 90 5.07 18.78 1.09
C LEU A 90 5.60 17.94 -0.07
N LYS A 91 5.22 16.67 -0.17
CA LYS A 91 5.61 15.81 -1.29
C LYS A 91 5.23 16.41 -2.65
N TYR A 92 4.13 17.14 -2.71
CA TYR A 92 3.60 17.72 -3.94
C TYR A 92 3.95 19.19 -4.12
N THR A 93 4.21 19.91 -3.03
CA THR A 93 4.51 21.35 -3.04
C THR A 93 6.01 21.63 -2.96
N ASN A 94 6.74 20.88 -2.16
CA ASN A 94 8.19 20.99 -1.99
C ASN A 94 8.81 19.60 -1.70
N PRO A 95 9.11 18.81 -2.74
CA PRO A 95 9.63 17.44 -2.57
C PRO A 95 10.96 17.39 -1.82
N LEU A 96 11.85 18.35 -2.03
CA LEU A 96 13.15 18.39 -1.34
C LEU A 96 12.97 18.53 0.17
N LEU A 97 12.12 19.47 0.59
CA LEU A 97 11.81 19.65 2.01
C LEU A 97 11.09 18.44 2.59
N TYR A 98 10.22 17.79 1.81
CA TYR A 98 9.56 16.55 2.21
C TYR A 98 10.56 15.45 2.52
N TYR A 99 11.51 15.16 1.62
CA TYR A 99 12.49 14.11 1.84
C TYR A 99 13.49 14.47 2.95
N TRP A 100 13.88 15.74 3.04
CA TRP A 100 14.72 16.23 4.14
C TRP A 100 14.05 15.96 5.50
N ARG A 101 12.82 16.39 5.68
CA ARG A 101 12.06 16.14 6.91
C ARG A 101 11.82 14.67 7.17
N LYS A 102 11.55 13.89 6.15
CA LYS A 102 11.36 12.45 6.27
C LYS A 102 12.59 11.75 6.85
N ILE A 103 13.78 12.16 6.42
CA ILE A 103 15.06 11.59 6.90
C ILE A 103 15.40 12.10 8.28
N THR A 104 15.41 13.42 8.48
CA THR A 104 15.88 14.05 9.71
C THR A 104 14.93 13.86 10.89
N GLN A 105 13.63 13.90 10.65
CA GLN A 105 12.59 13.79 11.67
C GLN A 105 12.03 12.36 11.78
N ARG A 106 12.51 11.43 10.98
CA ARG A 106 12.09 10.01 10.96
C ARG A 106 10.57 9.82 10.93
N LEU A 107 9.87 10.66 10.17
CA LEU A 107 8.40 10.77 10.18
C LEU A 107 7.64 9.52 9.71
N ASP A 108 8.29 8.56 9.09
CA ASP A 108 7.70 7.31 8.61
C ASP A 108 8.35 6.08 9.26
N LYS A 109 8.80 6.17 10.50
CA LYS A 109 9.20 4.96 11.23
C LYS A 109 7.98 4.07 11.44
N ILE A 110 8.09 2.88 10.93
CA ILE A 110 7.24 1.74 11.26
C ILE A 110 7.72 1.16 12.57
#